data_d8e652710cc5589d46583842bc322976
#
_entry.id   d8e652710cc5589d46583842bc322976
#
_cell.length_a   1.000
_cell.length_b   1.000
_cell.length_c   1.000
_cell.angle_alpha   90.00
_cell.angle_beta   90.00
_cell.angle_gamma   90.00
#
_symmetry.space_group_name_H-M   'P 1'
#
loop_
_entity.id
_entity.type
_entity.pdbx_description
1 polymer ?
#
loop_
_entity_poly.entity_id
_entity_poly.type
_entity_poly.pdbx_seq_one_letter_code
_entity_poly.pdbx_strand_id
1 'polypeptide(L)'
;MGKQKKFLAIREAIRDIIDSLLRPDCVEEIAEIYSFLEGGKARPNKGTHPLMDNKAPEIMYKPEKLDYEKFYDWREFEDLLTRALEDKLPEDVARVYTKVLWVKTYTGPGAESGEEGVWVETEMENFNCKQCGHCCINLSDAYCNSVLDEDVDRWKSEDRYDILNFVDQSSFFNDIWINQETEKELGRCPWLKRLSNNDKYICRIHHTKPTHCRNYPHSKRHALTSGCKGFDPD
;
A
#
# COMPACT_ATOMS: atom_id res chain seq x y z
N MET A 1 -7.76 -14.44 12.55
CA MET A 1 -8.67 -14.84 11.45
C MET A 1 -9.00 -13.57 10.68
N GLY A 2 -8.40 -13.38 9.51
CA GLY A 2 -8.71 -12.23 8.63
C GLY A 2 -10.14 -12.36 8.10
N LYS A 3 -10.94 -11.31 8.20
CA LYS A 3 -12.26 -11.30 7.57
C LYS A 3 -12.05 -11.34 6.04
N GLN A 4 -12.72 -12.25 5.36
CA GLN A 4 -12.71 -12.38 3.90
C GLN A 4 -13.17 -11.08 3.22
N LYS A 5 -14.04 -10.33 3.90
CA LYS A 5 -14.66 -9.09 3.44
C LYS A 5 -14.54 -8.02 4.51
N LYS A 6 -14.11 -6.85 4.09
CA LYS A 6 -14.04 -5.64 4.93
C LYS A 6 -14.92 -4.58 4.28
N PHE A 7 -15.77 -3.96 5.07
CA PHE A 7 -16.49 -2.75 4.66
C PHE A 7 -15.63 -1.53 4.99
N LEU A 8 -15.60 -0.59 4.06
CA LEU A 8 -14.97 0.72 4.22
C LEU A 8 -15.99 1.79 3.87
N ALA A 9 -16.16 2.77 4.75
CA ALA A 9 -16.84 4.00 4.36
C ALA A 9 -16.07 4.66 3.19
N ILE A 10 -16.74 5.43 2.36
CA ILE A 10 -16.12 6.04 1.17
C ILE A 10 -14.86 6.83 1.55
N ARG A 11 -14.89 7.60 2.63
CA ARG A 11 -13.72 8.36 3.11
C ARG A 11 -12.55 7.47 3.54
N GLU A 12 -12.83 6.32 4.13
CA GLU A 12 -11.79 5.36 4.49
C GLU A 12 -11.16 4.73 3.25
N ALA A 13 -11.99 4.39 2.25
CA ALA A 13 -11.49 3.86 0.99
C ALA A 13 -10.63 4.89 0.23
N ILE A 14 -11.05 6.15 0.22
CA ILE A 14 -10.27 7.26 -0.36
C ILE A 14 -8.93 7.40 0.35
N ARG A 15 -8.91 7.38 1.67
CA ARG A 15 -7.66 7.46 2.46
C ARG A 15 -6.73 6.30 2.13
N ASP A 16 -7.22 5.05 2.12
CA ASP A 16 -6.42 3.88 1.77
C ASP A 16 -5.83 4.00 0.34
N ILE A 17 -6.58 4.58 -0.61
CA ILE A 17 -6.11 4.87 -1.97
C ILE A 17 -4.96 5.88 -1.93
N ILE A 18 -5.17 7.01 -1.26
CA ILE A 18 -4.19 8.09 -1.14
C ILE A 18 -2.90 7.58 -0.49
N ASP A 19 -3.00 6.95 0.67
CA ASP A 19 -1.85 6.38 1.40
C ASP A 19 -1.05 5.38 0.54
N SER A 20 -1.73 4.68 -0.38
CA SER A 20 -1.08 3.72 -1.27
C SER A 20 -0.44 4.36 -2.50
N LEU A 21 -0.85 5.57 -2.87
CA LEU A 21 -0.35 6.29 -4.05
C LEU A 21 0.73 7.33 -3.71
N LEU A 22 0.76 7.81 -2.47
CA LEU A 22 1.75 8.80 -2.03
C LEU A 22 3.14 8.16 -1.91
N ARG A 23 3.70 7.76 -3.07
CA ARG A 23 5.02 7.17 -3.21
C ARG A 23 5.70 7.72 -4.46
N PRO A 24 7.03 7.96 -4.42
CA PRO A 24 7.77 8.52 -5.56
C PRO A 24 7.69 7.68 -6.83
N ASP A 25 7.51 6.37 -6.70
CA ASP A 25 7.43 5.41 -7.80
C ASP A 25 6.02 5.25 -8.39
N CYS A 26 5.00 5.89 -7.79
CA CYS A 26 3.62 5.81 -8.23
C CYS A 26 3.15 6.97 -9.13
N VAL A 27 4.06 7.79 -9.64
CA VAL A 27 3.70 9.00 -10.41
C VAL A 27 2.89 8.66 -11.67
N GLU A 28 3.22 7.55 -12.34
CA GLU A 28 2.47 7.12 -13.53
C GLU A 28 1.06 6.63 -13.19
N GLU A 29 0.91 5.85 -12.12
CA GLU A 29 -0.38 5.38 -11.61
C GLU A 29 -1.27 6.53 -11.19
N ILE A 30 -0.69 7.52 -10.53
CA ILE A 30 -1.38 8.74 -10.11
C ILE A 30 -1.93 9.48 -11.33
N ALA A 31 -1.11 9.69 -12.34
CA ALA A 31 -1.49 10.38 -13.58
C ALA A 31 -2.62 9.65 -14.32
N GLU A 32 -2.59 8.32 -14.35
CA GLU A 32 -3.65 7.51 -14.94
C GLU A 32 -4.96 7.63 -14.17
N ILE A 33 -4.90 7.59 -12.85
CA ILE A 33 -6.08 7.71 -11.99
C ILE A 33 -6.69 9.10 -12.12
N TYR A 34 -5.86 10.14 -12.08
CA TYR A 34 -6.32 11.51 -12.27
C TYR A 34 -7.01 11.69 -13.63
N SER A 35 -6.42 11.17 -14.70
CA SER A 35 -7.04 11.22 -16.03
C SER A 35 -8.38 10.45 -16.10
N PHE A 36 -8.47 9.32 -15.40
CA PHE A 36 -9.73 8.58 -15.28
C PHE A 36 -10.80 9.42 -14.55
N LEU A 37 -10.41 10.08 -13.46
CA LEU A 37 -11.30 10.93 -12.68
C LEU A 37 -11.78 12.16 -13.44
N GLU A 38 -10.97 12.72 -14.33
CA GLU A 38 -11.29 13.84 -15.22
C GLU A 38 -12.17 13.44 -16.42
N GLY A 39 -12.62 12.18 -16.49
CA GLY A 39 -13.48 11.69 -17.59
C GLY A 39 -12.71 11.16 -18.81
N GLY A 40 -11.44 10.87 -18.64
CA GLY A 40 -10.62 10.19 -19.65
C GLY A 40 -11.20 8.81 -20.01
N LYS A 41 -11.25 8.48 -21.31
CA LYS A 41 -11.71 7.16 -21.75
C LYS A 41 -10.63 6.12 -21.45
N ALA A 42 -11.00 5.09 -20.68
CA ALA A 42 -10.18 3.90 -20.52
C ALA A 42 -9.86 3.31 -21.90
N ARG A 43 -8.57 3.10 -22.20
CA ARG A 43 -8.14 2.34 -23.37
C ARG A 43 -7.75 0.93 -22.92
N PRO A 44 -8.18 -0.13 -23.60
CA PRO A 44 -7.70 -1.47 -23.28
C PRO A 44 -6.21 -1.54 -23.58
N ASN A 45 -5.42 -1.93 -22.59
CA ASN A 45 -3.99 -2.14 -22.76
C ASN A 45 -3.73 -3.48 -23.46
N LYS A 46 -2.83 -3.48 -24.44
CA LYS A 46 -2.34 -4.68 -25.10
C LYS A 46 -1.04 -5.25 -24.48
N GLY A 47 -0.59 -4.66 -23.38
CA GLY A 47 0.61 -5.09 -22.67
C GLY A 47 0.25 -5.97 -21.49
N THR A 48 0.48 -7.24 -21.60
CA THR A 48 0.20 -8.22 -20.54
C THR A 48 1.28 -8.19 -19.46
N HIS A 49 0.92 -7.72 -18.27
CA HIS A 49 1.63 -8.17 -17.07
C HIS A 49 1.22 -9.64 -16.82
N PRO A 50 2.15 -10.60 -16.62
CA PRO A 50 1.86 -12.04 -16.60
C PRO A 50 0.88 -12.51 -15.52
N LEU A 51 0.44 -11.65 -14.63
CA LEU A 51 -0.44 -11.96 -13.49
C LEU A 51 -1.80 -11.25 -13.56
N MET A 52 -2.11 -10.53 -14.64
CA MET A 52 -3.42 -9.92 -14.81
C MET A 52 -4.37 -10.85 -15.55
N ASP A 53 -5.37 -11.33 -14.84
CA ASP A 53 -6.53 -11.98 -15.43
C ASP A 53 -7.25 -10.97 -16.33
N ASN A 54 -7.51 -11.33 -17.61
CA ASN A 54 -7.87 -10.49 -18.74
C ASN A 54 -9.22 -9.72 -18.64
N LYS A 55 -9.72 -9.40 -17.46
CA LYS A 55 -11.06 -8.82 -17.27
C LYS A 55 -11.12 -7.41 -16.70
N ALA A 56 -10.02 -6.82 -16.27
CA ALA A 56 -10.01 -5.41 -15.87
C ALA A 56 -9.57 -4.55 -17.06
N PRO A 57 -10.32 -3.52 -17.45
CA PRO A 57 -9.85 -2.58 -18.47
C PRO A 57 -8.62 -1.86 -17.91
N GLU A 58 -7.47 -2.06 -18.54
CA GLU A 58 -6.29 -1.26 -18.30
C GLU A 58 -6.53 0.15 -18.80
N ILE A 59 -6.42 1.09 -17.89
CA ILE A 59 -6.49 2.51 -18.23
C ILE A 59 -5.05 2.91 -18.61
N MET A 60 -4.77 3.00 -19.90
CA MET A 60 -3.55 3.65 -20.38
C MET A 60 -3.88 5.04 -20.88
N TYR A 61 -3.33 6.03 -20.22
CA TYR A 61 -3.32 7.41 -20.70
C TYR A 61 -1.89 7.95 -20.57
N LYS A 62 -1.34 8.49 -21.65
CA LYS A 62 -0.20 9.40 -21.57
C LYS A 62 -0.79 10.79 -21.31
N PRO A 63 -0.58 11.38 -20.17
CA PRO A 63 -1.03 12.73 -19.92
C PRO A 63 -0.16 13.69 -20.72
N GLU A 64 -0.67 14.15 -21.87
CA GLU A 64 -0.04 15.24 -22.61
C GLU A 64 -0.12 16.58 -21.86
N LYS A 65 -0.77 16.62 -20.69
CA LYS A 65 -1.09 17.86 -19.97
C LYS A 65 -0.79 17.87 -18.48
N LEU A 66 -0.32 16.78 -17.88
CA LEU A 66 0.18 16.87 -16.51
C LEU A 66 1.61 17.43 -16.56
N ASP A 67 1.72 18.71 -16.23
CA ASP A 67 2.98 19.37 -16.06
C ASP A 67 3.56 18.95 -14.70
N TYR A 68 4.28 17.85 -14.69
CA TYR A 68 4.87 17.26 -13.47
C TYR A 68 5.78 18.24 -12.74
N GLU A 69 6.32 19.25 -13.41
CA GLU A 69 7.12 20.29 -12.79
C GLU A 69 6.31 21.22 -11.88
N LYS A 70 4.97 21.19 -11.95
CA LYS A 70 4.11 22.00 -11.08
C LYS A 70 3.72 21.31 -9.76
N PHE A 71 3.89 20.02 -9.64
CA PHE A 71 3.58 19.28 -8.42
C PHE A 71 4.78 19.21 -7.47
N TYR A 72 5.34 20.37 -7.12
CA TYR A 72 6.37 20.47 -6.10
C TYR A 72 5.85 20.32 -4.67
N ASP A 73 4.52 20.41 -4.45
CA ASP A 73 3.88 20.21 -3.15
C ASP A 73 2.96 18.99 -3.20
N TRP A 74 3.43 17.89 -2.62
CA TRP A 74 2.67 16.67 -2.49
C TRP A 74 1.36 16.83 -1.69
N ARG A 75 1.29 17.81 -0.79
CA ARG A 75 0.08 18.13 -0.04
C ARG A 75 -0.99 18.75 -0.95
N GLU A 76 -0.58 19.63 -1.86
CA GLU A 76 -1.50 20.16 -2.87
C GLU A 76 -2.01 19.05 -3.77
N PHE A 77 -1.15 18.09 -4.10
CA PHE A 77 -1.52 16.93 -4.91
C PHE A 77 -2.45 15.96 -4.17
N GLU A 78 -2.14 15.65 -2.89
CA GLU A 78 -3.02 14.87 -2.01
C GLU A 78 -4.40 15.49 -1.90
N ASP A 79 -4.48 16.79 -1.65
CA ASP A 79 -5.71 17.56 -1.56
C ASP A 79 -6.50 17.54 -2.89
N LEU A 80 -5.80 17.63 -4.02
CA LEU A 80 -6.41 17.57 -5.34
C LEU A 80 -7.03 16.20 -5.61
N LEU A 81 -6.28 15.14 -5.34
CA LEU A 81 -6.72 13.76 -5.57
C LEU A 81 -7.86 13.39 -4.62
N THR A 82 -7.78 13.82 -3.37
CA THR A 82 -8.84 13.63 -2.36
C THR A 82 -10.13 14.27 -2.83
N ARG A 83 -10.12 15.54 -3.21
CA ARG A 83 -11.30 16.24 -3.74
C ARG A 83 -11.84 15.58 -5.00
N ALA A 84 -10.96 15.18 -5.91
CA ALA A 84 -11.37 14.52 -7.15
C ALA A 84 -12.07 13.18 -6.87
N LEU A 85 -11.67 12.43 -5.83
CA LEU A 85 -12.31 11.18 -5.42
C LEU A 85 -13.60 11.42 -4.61
N GLU A 86 -13.65 12.44 -3.75
CA GLU A 86 -14.84 12.79 -2.96
C GLU A 86 -16.05 13.18 -3.84
N ASP A 87 -15.79 13.74 -5.03
CA ASP A 87 -16.82 14.11 -5.99
C ASP A 87 -17.31 12.92 -6.86
N LYS A 88 -16.78 11.72 -6.66
CA LYS A 88 -17.12 10.53 -7.47
C LYS A 88 -18.19 9.66 -6.82
N LEU A 89 -18.85 8.87 -7.67
CA LEU A 89 -19.77 7.84 -7.20
C LEU A 89 -19.00 6.73 -6.46
N PRO A 90 -19.63 6.07 -5.49
CA PRO A 90 -19.02 4.95 -4.77
C PRO A 90 -18.41 3.87 -5.68
N GLU A 91 -19.05 3.62 -6.83
CA GLU A 91 -18.57 2.65 -7.82
C GLU A 91 -17.25 3.05 -8.47
N ASP A 92 -17.03 4.34 -8.68
CA ASP A 92 -15.80 4.86 -9.25
C ASP A 92 -14.67 4.79 -8.20
N VAL A 93 -14.96 5.12 -6.94
CA VAL A 93 -14.02 4.95 -5.82
C VAL A 93 -13.65 3.47 -5.67
N ALA A 94 -14.63 2.56 -5.69
CA ALA A 94 -14.39 1.12 -5.62
C ALA A 94 -13.49 0.63 -6.78
N ARG A 95 -13.70 1.15 -7.99
CA ARG A 95 -12.89 0.81 -9.16
C ARG A 95 -11.44 1.29 -9.02
N VAL A 96 -11.23 2.52 -8.54
CA VAL A 96 -9.89 3.04 -8.24
C VAL A 96 -9.24 2.21 -7.14
N TYR A 97 -9.97 1.88 -6.08
CA TYR A 97 -9.49 1.04 -4.99
C TYR A 97 -9.01 -0.34 -5.49
N THR A 98 -9.80 -1.00 -6.36
CA THR A 98 -9.41 -2.26 -6.99
C THR A 98 -8.08 -2.15 -7.74
N LYS A 99 -7.89 -1.05 -8.48
CA LYS A 99 -6.68 -0.83 -9.28
C LYS A 99 -5.47 -0.59 -8.41
N VAL A 100 -5.57 0.30 -7.44
CA VAL A 100 -4.45 0.73 -6.57
C VAL A 100 -4.02 -0.38 -5.63
N LEU A 101 -4.98 -1.03 -4.97
CA LEU A 101 -4.70 -2.00 -3.90
C LEU A 101 -4.77 -3.46 -4.38
N TRP A 102 -5.07 -3.67 -5.66
CA TRP A 102 -5.08 -4.99 -6.28
C TRP A 102 -5.97 -6.01 -5.56
N VAL A 103 -7.14 -5.56 -5.13
CA VAL A 103 -8.14 -6.38 -4.45
C VAL A 103 -9.47 -6.34 -5.22
N LYS A 104 -10.35 -7.30 -4.98
CA LYS A 104 -11.70 -7.23 -5.51
C LYS A 104 -12.54 -6.30 -4.64
N THR A 105 -13.36 -5.45 -5.27
CA THR A 105 -14.28 -4.58 -4.58
C THR A 105 -15.67 -4.61 -5.21
N TYR A 106 -16.65 -4.22 -4.43
CA TYR A 106 -18.01 -3.89 -4.88
C TYR A 106 -18.60 -2.84 -3.94
N THR A 107 -19.64 -2.14 -4.36
CA THR A 107 -20.32 -1.13 -3.55
C THR A 107 -21.56 -1.71 -2.89
N GLY A 108 -21.97 -1.10 -1.80
CA GLY A 108 -23.17 -1.46 -1.09
C GLY A 108 -23.19 -0.94 0.34
N PRO A 109 -24.34 -1.06 1.02
CA PRO A 109 -24.48 -0.57 2.38
C PRO A 109 -23.64 -1.37 3.36
N GLY A 110 -23.06 -0.68 4.33
CA GLY A 110 -22.40 -1.29 5.49
C GLY A 110 -23.44 -2.03 6.37
N ALA A 111 -23.07 -3.21 6.85
CA ALA A 111 -23.98 -4.05 7.62
C ALA A 111 -24.47 -3.40 8.93
N GLU A 112 -23.65 -2.55 9.54
CA GLU A 112 -23.97 -1.87 10.81
C GLU A 112 -24.39 -0.42 10.60
N SER A 113 -23.70 0.30 9.66
CA SER A 113 -23.95 1.72 9.43
C SER A 113 -25.15 1.96 8.51
N GLY A 114 -25.43 1.03 7.59
CA GLY A 114 -26.38 1.24 6.50
C GLY A 114 -25.92 2.27 5.44
N GLU A 115 -24.78 2.89 5.64
CA GLU A 115 -24.20 3.85 4.70
C GLU A 115 -23.60 3.14 3.49
N GLU A 116 -23.71 3.77 2.32
CA GLU A 116 -23.09 3.27 1.11
C GLU A 116 -21.57 3.37 1.21
N GLY A 117 -20.87 2.31 0.80
CA GLY A 117 -19.42 2.25 0.88
C GLY A 117 -18.81 1.18 -0.01
N VAL A 118 -17.55 0.86 0.23
CA VAL A 118 -16.77 -0.10 -0.54
C VAL A 118 -16.58 -1.39 0.29
N TRP A 119 -17.01 -2.49 -0.26
CA TRP A 119 -16.69 -3.82 0.24
C TRP A 119 -15.42 -4.33 -0.43
N VAL A 120 -14.46 -4.76 0.36
CA VAL A 120 -13.14 -5.24 -0.08
C VAL A 120 -13.02 -6.73 0.21
N GLU A 121 -12.71 -7.53 -0.81
CA GLU A 121 -12.41 -8.97 -0.66
C GLU A 121 -10.89 -9.19 -0.68
N THR A 122 -10.32 -9.50 0.47
CA THR A 122 -8.87 -9.69 0.62
C THR A 122 -8.40 -11.11 0.32
N GLU A 123 -9.31 -12.09 0.34
CA GLU A 123 -9.05 -13.54 0.17
C GLU A 123 -8.00 -14.09 1.17
N MET A 124 -7.96 -13.52 2.40
CA MET A 124 -6.94 -13.81 3.42
C MET A 124 -7.33 -14.93 4.41
N GLU A 125 -8.47 -15.59 4.26
CA GLU A 125 -9.00 -16.58 5.22
C GLU A 125 -8.07 -17.78 5.46
N ASN A 126 -7.28 -18.17 4.46
CA ASN A 126 -6.33 -19.29 4.55
C ASN A 126 -4.88 -18.82 4.75
N PHE A 127 -4.68 -17.55 5.03
CA PHE A 127 -3.34 -17.01 5.27
C PHE A 127 -2.79 -17.50 6.63
N ASN A 128 -1.62 -18.12 6.59
CA ASN A 128 -0.87 -18.53 7.78
C ASN A 128 0.59 -18.10 7.66
N CYS A 129 0.99 -17.12 8.46
CA CYS A 129 2.36 -16.64 8.44
C CYS A 129 3.35 -17.75 8.83
N LYS A 130 4.19 -18.19 7.89
CA LYS A 130 5.19 -19.23 8.10
C LYS A 130 6.42 -18.74 8.89
N GLN A 131 6.48 -17.48 9.27
CA GLN A 131 7.64 -16.86 9.91
C GLN A 131 8.94 -17.04 9.10
N CYS A 132 8.84 -17.13 7.79
CA CYS A 132 9.99 -17.35 6.89
C CYS A 132 10.93 -16.13 6.80
N GLY A 133 10.51 -14.97 7.31
CA GLY A 133 11.28 -13.73 7.28
C GLY A 133 11.36 -13.08 5.90
N HIS A 134 10.73 -13.64 4.86
CA HIS A 134 10.84 -13.17 3.47
C HIS A 134 10.58 -11.67 3.35
N CYS A 135 9.46 -11.19 3.89
CA CYS A 135 9.08 -9.77 3.89
C CYS A 135 10.07 -8.83 4.59
N CYS A 136 10.95 -9.35 5.44
CA CYS A 136 11.99 -8.58 6.13
C CYS A 136 13.39 -8.81 5.56
N ILE A 137 13.58 -9.85 4.75
CA ILE A 137 14.84 -10.15 4.05
C ILE A 137 14.88 -9.42 2.71
N ASN A 138 13.73 -9.31 2.04
CA ASN A 138 13.57 -8.67 0.74
C ASN A 138 12.60 -7.49 0.90
N LEU A 139 13.08 -6.40 1.48
CA LEU A 139 12.23 -5.23 1.79
C LEU A 139 11.62 -4.62 0.53
N SER A 140 12.38 -4.51 -0.54
CA SER A 140 11.94 -3.98 -1.83
C SER A 140 10.81 -4.77 -2.50
N ASP A 141 10.71 -6.08 -2.23
CA ASP A 141 9.66 -6.92 -2.81
C ASP A 141 8.33 -6.82 -2.04
N ALA A 142 8.40 -6.51 -0.75
CA ALA A 142 7.26 -6.56 0.15
C ALA A 142 6.63 -5.20 0.43
N TYR A 143 7.43 -4.13 0.42
CA TYR A 143 7.01 -2.80 0.88
C TYR A 143 7.60 -1.69 0.01
N CYS A 144 6.94 -0.53 0.04
CA CYS A 144 7.66 0.72 -0.14
C CYS A 144 8.40 1.06 1.16
N ASN A 145 9.49 1.79 1.05
CA ASN A 145 10.36 2.12 2.17
C ASN A 145 9.91 3.38 2.94
N SER A 146 8.65 3.82 2.83
CA SER A 146 8.14 4.98 3.55
C SER A 146 7.27 4.58 4.74
N VAL A 147 7.24 5.43 5.76
CA VAL A 147 6.40 5.29 6.94
C VAL A 147 5.57 6.54 7.17
N LEU A 148 4.41 6.34 7.79
CA LEU A 148 3.49 7.43 8.11
C LEU A 148 4.04 8.32 9.23
N ASP A 149 3.63 9.58 9.25
CA ASP A 149 3.94 10.51 10.34
C ASP A 149 3.48 9.96 11.69
N GLU A 150 2.34 9.28 11.75
CA GLU A 150 1.82 8.64 12.95
C GLU A 150 2.73 7.52 13.47
N ASP A 151 3.44 6.80 12.60
CA ASP A 151 4.44 5.81 13.01
C ASP A 151 5.65 6.51 13.65
N VAL A 152 6.11 7.60 13.05
CA VAL A 152 7.23 8.41 13.55
C VAL A 152 6.88 9.04 14.89
N ASP A 153 5.70 9.65 15.02
CA ASP A 153 5.23 10.29 16.25
C ASP A 153 5.04 9.27 17.39
N ARG A 154 4.52 8.09 17.06
CA ARG A 154 4.43 6.98 18.01
C ARG A 154 5.82 6.59 18.52
N TRP A 155 6.80 6.40 17.63
CA TRP A 155 8.17 6.03 18.05
C TRP A 155 8.85 7.14 18.86
N LYS A 156 8.60 8.40 18.57
CA LYS A 156 9.04 9.54 19.42
C LYS A 156 8.43 9.45 20.82
N SER A 157 7.13 9.17 20.90
CA SER A 157 6.41 9.07 22.19
C SER A 157 6.80 7.83 23.01
N GLU A 158 7.26 6.77 22.33
CA GLU A 158 7.74 5.52 22.95
C GLU A 158 9.25 5.53 23.22
N ASP A 159 9.96 6.65 23.02
CA ASP A 159 11.42 6.79 23.12
C ASP A 159 12.18 5.77 22.24
N ARG A 160 11.62 5.36 21.11
CA ARG A 160 12.19 4.39 20.18
C ARG A 160 13.16 5.03 19.18
N TYR A 161 14.13 5.78 19.71
CA TYR A 161 15.19 6.40 18.90
C TYR A 161 16.04 5.35 18.16
N ASP A 162 16.09 4.13 18.68
CA ASP A 162 16.72 2.99 18.02
C ASP A 162 16.07 2.66 16.67
N ILE A 163 14.76 2.92 16.50
CA ILE A 163 14.04 2.78 15.21
C ILE A 163 14.24 4.05 14.39
N LEU A 164 14.08 5.21 15.00
CA LEU A 164 14.18 6.50 14.32
C LEU A 164 15.57 6.72 13.68
N ASN A 165 16.62 6.10 14.20
CA ASN A 165 17.95 6.11 13.58
C ASN A 165 18.02 5.42 12.20
N PHE A 166 16.96 4.73 11.78
CA PHE A 166 16.83 4.15 10.45
C PHE A 166 15.77 4.86 9.60
N VAL A 167 15.28 6.02 10.04
CA VAL A 167 14.27 6.81 9.35
C VAL A 167 14.90 8.11 8.86
N ASP A 168 14.87 8.33 7.55
CA ASP A 168 15.21 9.62 6.99
C ASP A 168 13.96 10.51 6.97
N GLN A 169 13.96 11.55 7.80
CA GLN A 169 12.89 12.54 7.91
C GLN A 169 13.20 13.81 7.09
N SER A 170 14.27 13.82 6.30
CA SER A 170 14.67 14.97 5.46
C SER A 170 13.93 14.97 4.13
N SER A 171 13.44 13.83 3.68
CA SER A 171 12.60 13.72 2.49
C SER A 171 11.15 14.10 2.79
N PHE A 172 10.37 14.36 1.77
CA PHE A 172 8.93 14.63 1.91
C PHE A 172 8.19 13.43 2.52
N PHE A 173 8.65 12.22 2.22
CA PHE A 173 8.22 10.98 2.86
C PHE A 173 9.25 10.58 3.90
N ASN A 174 8.80 10.09 5.07
CA ASN A 174 9.70 9.51 6.05
C ASN A 174 10.19 8.17 5.51
N ASP A 175 11.35 8.13 4.88
CA ASP A 175 11.92 6.90 4.35
C ASP A 175 12.52 6.06 5.45
N ILE A 176 12.14 4.78 5.54
CA ILE A 176 12.62 3.87 6.57
C ILE A 176 13.61 2.84 6.00
N TRP A 177 14.41 2.28 6.89
CA TRP A 177 15.51 1.34 6.62
C TRP A 177 16.67 2.01 5.90
N ILE A 178 16.88 3.30 6.20
CA ILE A 178 18.02 4.08 5.72
C ILE A 178 19.17 3.95 6.73
N ASN A 179 20.35 3.64 6.24
CA ASN A 179 21.57 3.75 7.04
C ASN A 179 22.01 5.21 7.06
N GLN A 180 21.93 5.85 8.21
CA GLN A 180 22.21 7.29 8.38
C GLN A 180 23.68 7.68 8.05
N GLU A 181 24.63 6.73 8.19
CA GLU A 181 26.05 7.01 7.89
C GLU A 181 26.34 6.97 6.39
N THR A 182 25.65 6.10 5.66
CA THR A 182 25.90 5.87 4.23
C THR A 182 24.80 6.43 3.34
N GLU A 183 23.70 6.91 3.91
CA GLU A 183 22.49 7.39 3.22
C GLU A 183 21.90 6.36 2.24
N LYS A 184 22.14 5.07 2.50
CA LYS A 184 21.70 3.97 1.63
C LYS A 184 20.60 3.16 2.28
N GLU A 185 19.68 2.70 1.44
CA GLU A 185 18.67 1.75 1.84
C GLU A 185 19.28 0.42 2.30
N LEU A 186 18.69 -0.15 3.35
CA LEU A 186 19.01 -1.49 3.81
C LEU A 186 18.16 -2.49 3.03
N GLY A 187 18.79 -3.45 2.38
CA GLY A 187 18.07 -4.53 1.69
C GLY A 187 17.37 -5.51 2.64
N ARG A 188 17.66 -5.40 3.95
CA ARG A 188 17.11 -6.28 4.99
C ARG A 188 16.77 -5.50 6.25
N CYS A 189 15.62 -5.83 6.84
CA CYS A 189 15.20 -5.24 8.11
C CYS A 189 16.20 -5.53 9.24
N PRO A 190 16.72 -4.49 9.93
CA PRO A 190 17.71 -4.66 11.03
C PRO A 190 17.10 -5.34 12.26
N TRP A 191 15.78 -5.36 12.39
CA TRP A 191 15.06 -5.95 13.53
C TRP A 191 14.67 -7.42 13.32
N LEU A 192 15.03 -8.00 12.17
CA LEU A 192 14.79 -9.40 11.89
C LEU A 192 15.80 -10.28 12.65
N LYS A 193 15.28 -11.20 13.46
CA LYS A 193 16.10 -12.19 14.20
C LYS A 193 15.73 -13.60 13.77
N ARG A 194 16.72 -14.39 13.33
CA ARG A 194 16.56 -15.83 13.13
C ARG A 194 16.52 -16.54 14.48
N LEU A 195 15.62 -17.51 14.64
CA LEU A 195 15.57 -18.38 15.80
C LEU A 195 16.65 -19.46 15.69
N SER A 196 17.34 -19.75 16.79
CA SER A 196 18.54 -20.61 16.80
C SER A 196 18.25 -22.09 16.43
N ASN A 197 17.03 -22.56 16.62
CA ASN A 197 16.69 -23.98 16.52
C ASN A 197 15.81 -24.35 15.33
N ASN A 198 15.51 -23.39 14.45
CA ASN A 198 14.69 -23.62 13.25
C ASN A 198 14.93 -22.53 12.20
N ASP A 199 14.34 -22.72 11.01
CA ASP A 199 14.39 -21.74 9.91
C ASP A 199 13.34 -20.63 10.03
N LYS A 200 12.92 -20.33 11.25
CA LYS A 200 11.93 -19.28 11.54
C LYS A 200 12.60 -17.99 11.99
N TYR A 201 11.89 -16.90 11.74
CA TYR A 201 12.33 -15.57 12.09
C TYR A 201 11.28 -14.86 12.95
N ILE A 202 11.74 -13.94 13.78
CA ILE A 202 10.88 -13.04 14.57
C ILE A 202 11.26 -11.59 14.33
N CYS A 203 10.27 -10.72 14.40
CA CYS A 203 10.45 -9.28 14.40
C CYS A 203 10.69 -8.80 15.84
N ARG A 204 11.84 -8.18 16.11
CA ARG A 204 12.21 -7.67 17.45
C ARG A 204 11.39 -6.44 17.86
N ILE A 205 10.78 -5.77 16.91
CA ILE A 205 9.90 -4.61 17.13
C ILE A 205 8.43 -4.94 16.79
N HIS A 206 8.02 -6.21 16.97
CA HIS A 206 6.71 -6.68 16.53
C HIS A 206 5.54 -5.85 17.08
N HIS A 207 5.61 -5.39 18.31
CA HIS A 207 4.58 -4.61 19.00
C HIS A 207 4.51 -3.14 18.52
N THR A 208 5.62 -2.60 18.01
CA THR A 208 5.72 -1.22 17.53
C THR A 208 6.22 -1.13 16.08
N LYS A 209 6.09 -2.21 15.30
CA LYS A 209 6.46 -2.22 13.88
C LYS A 209 5.66 -1.19 13.08
N PRO A 210 6.20 -0.69 11.94
CA PRO A 210 5.51 0.26 11.06
C PRO A 210 4.14 -0.24 10.62
N THR A 211 3.26 0.67 10.29
CA THR A 211 1.89 0.37 9.85
C THR A 211 1.88 -0.51 8.60
N HIS A 212 2.73 -0.24 7.61
CA HIS A 212 2.85 -1.10 6.42
C HIS A 212 3.26 -2.54 6.78
N CYS A 213 4.16 -2.74 7.77
CA CYS A 213 4.52 -4.07 8.27
C CYS A 213 3.39 -4.76 9.04
N ARG A 214 2.46 -4.00 9.68
CA ARG A 214 1.29 -4.56 10.37
C ARG A 214 0.27 -5.07 9.37
N ASN A 215 0.11 -4.34 8.28
CA ASN A 215 -0.87 -4.60 7.24
C ASN A 215 -0.39 -5.60 6.18
N TYR A 216 0.90 -6.01 6.22
CA TYR A 216 1.44 -6.96 5.26
C TYR A 216 1.12 -8.41 5.60
N PRO A 217 0.71 -9.19 4.61
CA PRO A 217 0.16 -8.75 3.33
C PRO A 217 -1.30 -8.33 3.50
N HIS A 218 -1.74 -7.30 2.78
CA HIS A 218 -3.11 -6.80 2.89
C HIS A 218 -4.13 -7.62 2.06
N SER A 219 -3.63 -8.44 1.11
CA SER A 219 -4.45 -9.32 0.29
C SER A 219 -3.68 -10.57 -0.11
N LYS A 220 -4.40 -11.61 -0.54
CA LYS A 220 -3.79 -12.81 -1.12
C LYS A 220 -2.94 -12.48 -2.35
N ARG A 221 -3.43 -11.58 -3.19
CA ARG A 221 -2.67 -11.15 -4.37
C ARG A 221 -1.38 -10.47 -3.98
N HIS A 222 -1.39 -9.53 -3.03
CA HIS A 222 -0.18 -8.89 -2.51
C HIS A 222 0.80 -9.94 -1.96
N ALA A 223 0.33 -10.91 -1.18
CA ALA A 223 1.16 -11.99 -0.69
C ALA A 223 1.86 -12.77 -1.82
N LEU A 224 1.10 -13.18 -2.83
CA LEU A 224 1.62 -13.98 -3.95
C LEU A 224 2.60 -13.18 -4.81
N THR A 225 2.28 -11.92 -5.12
CA THR A 225 3.13 -11.05 -5.93
C THR A 225 4.47 -10.75 -5.25
N SER A 226 4.45 -10.53 -3.94
CA SER A 226 5.66 -10.26 -3.14
C SER A 226 6.39 -11.53 -2.67
N GLY A 227 6.01 -12.72 -3.13
CA GLY A 227 6.68 -13.99 -2.80
C GLY A 227 6.45 -14.48 -1.36
N CYS A 228 5.41 -14.01 -0.68
CA CYS A 228 5.07 -14.46 0.67
C CYS A 228 4.58 -15.92 0.65
N LYS A 229 5.15 -16.74 1.52
CA LYS A 229 4.82 -18.17 1.66
C LYS A 229 3.61 -18.46 2.54
N GLY A 230 2.85 -17.44 2.94
CA GLY A 230 1.73 -17.59 3.87
C GLY A 230 0.55 -18.40 3.35
N PHE A 231 0.50 -18.69 2.04
CA PHE A 231 -0.49 -19.54 1.38
C PHE A 231 0.06 -20.89 0.93
N ASP A 232 1.37 -21.13 1.12
CA ASP A 232 1.96 -22.43 0.80
C ASP A 232 1.41 -23.50 1.76
N PRO A 233 1.21 -24.75 1.30
CA PRO A 233 0.87 -25.87 2.18
C PRO A 233 1.98 -26.09 3.23
N ASP A 234 1.61 -26.70 4.34
CA ASP A 234 2.56 -27.08 5.41
C ASP A 234 3.49 -28.20 4.99
#